data_3862f90b2bc2ff99114974b2355e84c8
#
_entry.id   3862f90b2bc2ff99114974b2355e84c8
#
_cell.length_a   1.000
_cell.length_b   1.000
_cell.length_c   1.000
_cell.angle_alpha   90.00
_cell.angle_beta   90.00
_cell.angle_gamma   90.00
#
_symmetry.space_group_name_H-M   'P 1'
#
loop_
_entity.id
_entity.type
_entity.pdbx_description
1 polymer ?
#
loop_
_entity_poly.entity_id
_entity_poly.type
_entity_poly.pdbx_seq_one_letter_code
_entity_poly.pdbx_strand_id
1 'polypeptide(L)'
;MIRAAEQLGIDVPRFCDHPLLEPVGACRQCLVEVATPDREGNLRSMPKPQTSCTLEATPGMVVKTAATSPVADKAQEGIMEFLLMNHPLDCPVCDKGGECPLQNQAMSAGRPDTRFIDVKRVFTKPLPVSAEILLDRERCVLCQRCTRFSDEIAGDAFIALQERGAEQQIGRFDVDILDYVDDGARGAEATLAGGALTPDGTPFASYYSGNTIQICRWVRSPTPPTGSAPARSTSSRRRASPEHDSSCAAIRV
;
A
#
# COMPACT_ATOMS: atom_id res chain seq x y z
N MET A 1 13.92 0.54 12.14
CA MET A 1 13.09 1.12 13.22
C MET A 1 11.74 0.43 13.39
N ILE A 2 10.96 0.26 12.34
CA ILE A 2 9.59 -0.29 12.45
C ILE A 2 9.54 -1.68 13.10
N ARG A 3 10.53 -2.55 12.83
CA ARG A 3 10.64 -3.88 13.46
C ARG A 3 10.93 -3.80 14.96
N ALA A 4 11.70 -2.81 15.39
CA ALA A 4 11.94 -2.58 16.82
C ALA A 4 10.66 -2.10 17.52
N ALA A 5 9.85 -1.27 16.88
CA ALA A 5 8.55 -0.86 17.41
C ALA A 5 7.60 -2.05 17.56
N GLU A 6 7.52 -2.93 16.55
CA GLU A 6 6.71 -4.15 16.61
C GLU A 6 7.10 -5.08 17.77
N GLN A 7 8.40 -5.25 18.04
CA GLN A 7 8.89 -6.04 19.17
C GLN A 7 8.45 -5.47 20.53
N LEU A 8 8.20 -4.18 20.59
CA LEU A 8 7.70 -3.49 21.77
C LEU A 8 6.16 -3.41 21.82
N GLY A 9 5.47 -4.05 20.89
CA GLY A 9 4.00 -4.01 20.79
C GLY A 9 3.45 -2.68 20.25
N ILE A 10 4.31 -1.83 19.69
CA ILE A 10 3.89 -0.53 19.14
C ILE A 10 3.64 -0.70 17.64
N ASP A 11 2.37 -0.54 17.24
CA ASP A 11 2.01 -0.55 15.83
C ASP A 11 2.18 0.83 15.22
N VAL A 12 2.94 0.87 14.10
CA VAL A 12 3.12 2.08 13.29
C VAL A 12 2.43 1.87 11.95
N PRO A 13 1.47 2.73 11.57
CA PRO A 13 0.68 2.57 10.36
C PRO A 13 1.56 2.61 9.12
N ARG A 14 1.28 1.75 8.14
CA ARG A 14 2.09 1.61 6.92
C ARG A 14 1.37 0.89 5.79
N PHE A 15 1.78 1.17 4.56
CA PHE A 15 1.29 0.45 3.37
C PHE A 15 2.43 -0.20 2.58
N CYS A 16 3.54 0.49 2.36
CA CYS A 16 4.61 0.00 1.49
C CYS A 16 5.56 -0.98 2.17
N ASP A 17 5.71 -0.92 3.49
CA ASP A 17 6.59 -1.81 4.22
C ASP A 17 6.06 -3.26 4.26
N HIS A 18 6.96 -4.21 4.06
CA HIS A 18 6.72 -5.64 4.16
C HIS A 18 7.99 -6.34 4.66
N PRO A 19 7.88 -7.35 5.55
CA PRO A 19 9.06 -8.01 6.15
C PRO A 19 10.03 -8.64 5.16
N LEU A 20 9.54 -9.04 3.99
CA LEU A 20 10.32 -9.75 2.97
C LEU A 20 10.76 -8.84 1.81
N LEU A 21 10.52 -7.55 1.87
CA LEU A 21 10.87 -6.59 0.82
C LEU A 21 11.78 -5.50 1.37
N GLU A 22 12.72 -5.05 0.56
CA GLU A 22 13.58 -3.93 0.92
C GLU A 22 12.75 -2.66 1.22
N PRO A 23 13.11 -1.89 2.24
CA PRO A 23 12.39 -0.68 2.60
C PRO A 23 12.50 0.39 1.51
N VAL A 24 11.38 0.98 1.09
CA VAL A 24 11.34 2.01 0.03
C VAL A 24 10.83 3.37 0.52
N GLY A 25 10.10 3.42 1.63
CA GLY A 25 9.54 4.67 2.15
C GLY A 25 8.52 5.36 1.22
N ALA A 26 7.86 4.62 0.32
CA ALA A 26 7.00 5.17 -0.73
C ALA A 26 5.70 5.76 -0.20
N CYS A 27 4.99 5.07 0.69
CA CYS A 27 3.67 5.50 1.15
C CYS A 27 3.72 6.64 2.18
N ARG A 28 4.83 6.84 2.86
CA ARG A 28 5.05 7.86 3.90
C ARG A 28 4.14 7.78 5.13
N GLN A 29 3.26 6.79 5.24
CA GLN A 29 2.31 6.68 6.35
C GLN A 29 2.99 6.41 7.70
N CYS A 30 4.17 5.82 7.70
CA CYS A 30 4.92 5.45 8.88
C CYS A 30 5.80 6.60 9.47
N LEU A 31 5.39 7.84 9.27
CA LEU A 31 6.12 9.00 9.77
C LEU A 31 6.12 9.04 11.30
N VAL A 32 7.30 9.27 11.87
CA VAL A 32 7.55 9.41 13.31
C VAL A 32 8.45 10.60 13.57
N GLU A 33 8.38 11.18 14.76
CA GLU A 33 9.33 12.21 15.19
C GLU A 33 10.56 11.53 15.80
N VAL A 34 11.74 11.99 15.42
CA VAL A 34 13.00 11.34 15.79
C VAL A 34 13.95 12.38 16.39
N ALA A 35 14.57 12.01 17.50
CA ALA A 35 15.71 12.73 18.06
C ALA A 35 16.90 11.78 18.21
N THR A 36 18.07 12.23 17.81
CA THR A 36 19.32 11.48 17.91
C THR A 36 20.30 12.20 18.82
N PRO A 37 21.13 11.47 19.58
CA PRO A 37 22.18 12.08 20.37
C PRO A 37 23.25 12.69 19.46
N ASP A 38 23.72 13.87 19.80
CA ASP A 38 24.92 14.48 19.22
C ASP A 38 26.17 13.90 19.86
N ARG A 39 27.35 14.43 19.45
CA ARG A 39 28.66 13.98 19.97
C ARG A 39 28.83 14.23 21.47
N GLU A 40 28.07 15.17 22.02
CA GLU A 40 28.11 15.57 23.44
C GLU A 40 27.02 14.81 24.26
N GLY A 41 26.22 13.96 23.59
CA GLY A 41 25.15 13.21 24.24
C GLY A 41 23.81 13.96 24.35
N ASN A 42 23.72 15.19 23.83
CA ASN A 42 22.46 15.95 23.83
C ASN A 42 21.54 15.48 22.72
N LEU A 43 20.27 15.30 23.03
CA LEU A 43 19.26 14.89 22.05
C LEU A 43 18.91 16.07 21.12
N ARG A 44 19.11 15.87 19.82
CA ARG A 44 18.67 16.78 18.77
C ARG A 44 17.53 16.18 17.97
N SER A 45 16.39 16.87 17.97
CA SER A 45 15.26 16.50 17.13
C SER A 45 15.54 16.76 15.65
N MET A 46 15.20 15.80 14.80
CA MET A 46 15.23 16.01 13.36
C MET A 46 14.18 17.07 12.97
N PRO A 47 14.49 17.95 11.98
CA PRO A 47 13.60 19.07 11.64
C PRO A 47 12.28 18.63 10.98
N LYS A 48 12.20 17.41 10.49
CA LYS A 48 11.01 16.83 9.82
C LYS A 48 10.78 15.42 10.32
N PRO A 49 9.52 14.95 10.37
CA PRO A 49 9.20 13.56 10.63
C PRO A 49 9.90 12.62 9.64
N GLN A 50 10.36 11.48 10.13
CA GLN A 50 11.11 10.48 9.37
C GLN A 50 10.26 9.23 9.12
N THR A 51 10.54 8.53 8.02
CA THR A 51 9.90 7.25 7.72
C THR A 51 10.52 6.13 8.56
N SER A 52 9.76 5.56 9.48
CA SER A 52 10.26 4.52 10.38
C SER A 52 10.65 3.22 9.67
N CYS A 53 10.09 2.94 8.48
CA CYS A 53 10.43 1.73 7.72
C CYS A 53 11.84 1.77 7.10
N THR A 54 12.35 2.97 6.77
CA THR A 54 13.70 3.15 6.18
C THR A 54 14.75 3.60 7.19
N LEU A 55 14.32 3.87 8.43
CA LEU A 55 15.21 4.38 9.46
C LEU A 55 15.82 3.22 10.26
N GLU A 56 17.13 3.20 10.37
CA GLU A 56 17.85 2.30 11.27
C GLU A 56 17.74 2.77 12.71
N ALA A 57 17.58 1.80 13.63
CA ALA A 57 17.60 2.07 15.06
C ALA A 57 19.05 2.21 15.54
N THR A 58 19.38 3.34 16.15
CA THR A 58 20.71 3.58 16.69
C THR A 58 20.66 3.81 18.20
N PRO A 59 21.71 3.44 18.96
CA PRO A 59 21.76 3.63 20.41
C PRO A 59 21.51 5.10 20.80
N GLY A 60 20.68 5.28 21.83
CA GLY A 60 20.33 6.61 22.35
C GLY A 60 19.31 7.38 21.51
N MET A 61 18.84 6.85 20.38
CA MET A 61 17.76 7.45 19.58
C MET A 61 16.45 7.45 20.38
N VAL A 62 15.73 8.56 20.30
CA VAL A 62 14.37 8.71 20.84
C VAL A 62 13.39 8.88 19.71
N VAL A 63 12.41 7.99 19.66
CA VAL A 63 11.38 7.98 18.61
C VAL A 63 10.02 8.17 19.26
N LYS A 64 9.24 9.14 18.74
CA LYS A 64 7.88 9.41 19.16
C LYS A 64 6.92 9.09 18.02
N THR A 65 5.96 8.24 18.29
CA THR A 65 4.88 7.87 17.35
C THR A 65 3.72 8.86 17.42
N ALA A 66 2.67 8.67 16.62
CA ALA A 66 1.47 9.49 16.67
C ALA A 66 0.83 9.55 18.07
N ALA A 67 0.92 8.47 18.84
CA ALA A 67 0.38 8.44 20.20
C ALA A 67 1.08 9.42 21.17
N THR A 68 2.30 9.85 20.85
CA THR A 68 3.15 10.64 21.78
C THR A 68 3.69 11.93 21.18
N SER A 69 3.46 12.15 19.89
CA SER A 69 3.88 13.35 19.16
C SER A 69 2.75 13.91 18.32
N PRO A 70 2.24 15.10 18.62
CA PRO A 70 1.28 15.78 17.77
C PRO A 70 1.81 16.05 16.35
N VAL A 71 3.13 16.16 16.20
CA VAL A 71 3.78 16.35 14.90
C VAL A 71 3.68 15.08 14.05
N ALA A 72 3.96 13.93 14.64
CA ALA A 72 3.83 12.64 13.96
C ALA A 72 2.35 12.31 13.64
N ASP A 73 1.44 12.59 14.57
CA ASP A 73 0.01 12.39 14.39
C ASP A 73 -0.53 13.23 13.22
N LYS A 74 -0.27 14.53 13.23
CA LYS A 74 -0.67 15.43 12.14
C LYS A 74 -0.02 15.05 10.79
N ALA A 75 1.21 14.54 10.81
CA ALA A 75 1.87 14.08 9.60
C ALA A 75 1.19 12.83 9.03
N GLN A 76 0.83 11.85 9.86
CA GLN A 76 0.11 10.66 9.44
C GLN A 76 -1.32 10.98 8.95
N GLU A 77 -2.03 11.88 9.64
CA GLU A 77 -3.33 12.41 9.19
C GLU A 77 -3.23 13.03 7.79
N GLY A 78 -2.22 13.88 7.56
CA GLY A 78 -1.99 14.51 6.26
C GLY A 78 -1.65 13.52 5.15
N ILE A 79 -0.88 12.47 5.45
CA ILE A 79 -0.60 11.41 4.47
C ILE A 79 -1.88 10.63 4.14
N MET A 80 -2.72 10.30 5.12
CA MET A 80 -4.03 9.68 4.85
C MET A 80 -4.89 10.56 3.94
N GLU A 81 -4.90 11.86 4.16
CA GLU A 81 -5.63 12.80 3.31
C GLU A 81 -5.11 12.75 1.85
N PHE A 82 -3.79 12.71 1.63
CA PHE A 82 -3.22 12.55 0.29
C PHE A 82 -3.58 11.21 -0.35
N LEU A 83 -3.56 10.11 0.39
CA LEU A 83 -3.90 8.79 -0.13
C LEU A 83 -5.39 8.69 -0.50
N LEU A 84 -6.26 9.37 0.22
CA LEU A 84 -7.71 9.35 0.01
C LEU A 84 -8.16 10.37 -1.04
N MET A 85 -7.38 11.41 -1.32
CA MET A 85 -7.73 12.52 -2.21
C MET A 85 -8.28 12.04 -3.55
N ASN A 86 -7.60 11.13 -4.23
CA ASN A 86 -8.01 10.57 -5.52
C ASN A 86 -8.54 9.13 -5.42
N HIS A 87 -8.56 8.54 -4.23
CA HIS A 87 -9.07 7.19 -4.06
C HIS A 87 -10.57 7.14 -4.34
N PRO A 88 -11.07 6.20 -5.19
CA PRO A 88 -12.48 6.16 -5.57
C PRO A 88 -13.39 5.76 -4.40
N LEU A 89 -14.64 6.15 -4.47
CA LEU A 89 -15.67 5.81 -3.48
C LEU A 89 -16.30 4.42 -3.76
N ASP A 90 -15.47 3.47 -4.11
CA ASP A 90 -15.85 2.13 -4.58
C ASP A 90 -15.95 1.09 -3.46
N CYS A 91 -15.85 1.46 -2.19
CA CYS A 91 -15.81 0.50 -1.09
C CYS A 91 -16.94 -0.56 -1.13
N PRO A 92 -18.20 -0.24 -1.48
CA PRO A 92 -19.27 -1.22 -1.56
C PRO A 92 -19.09 -2.28 -2.64
N VAL A 93 -18.34 -1.96 -3.70
CA VAL A 93 -18.08 -2.86 -4.86
C VAL A 93 -16.61 -3.26 -4.96
N CYS A 94 -15.80 -2.91 -3.98
CA CYS A 94 -14.37 -3.22 -3.94
C CYS A 94 -14.14 -4.59 -3.30
N ASP A 95 -13.36 -5.44 -3.97
CA ASP A 95 -13.03 -6.80 -3.47
C ASP A 95 -12.28 -6.80 -2.13
N LYS A 96 -11.65 -5.67 -1.76
CA LYS A 96 -10.99 -5.46 -0.46
C LYS A 96 -11.90 -4.85 0.61
N GLY A 97 -13.16 -4.58 0.32
CA GLY A 97 -14.09 -4.04 1.30
C GLY A 97 -14.21 -4.95 2.53
N GLY A 98 -14.09 -4.36 3.73
CA GLY A 98 -14.16 -5.09 5.01
C GLY A 98 -12.84 -5.66 5.52
N GLU A 99 -11.83 -5.87 4.66
CA GLU A 99 -10.47 -6.29 5.06
C GLU A 99 -9.38 -5.32 4.55
N CYS A 100 -9.79 -4.09 4.23
CA CYS A 100 -8.93 -3.10 3.60
C CYS A 100 -8.10 -2.32 4.63
N PRO A 101 -6.77 -2.40 4.58
CA PRO A 101 -5.92 -1.63 5.47
C PRO A 101 -6.06 -0.11 5.31
N LEU A 102 -6.43 0.37 4.10
CA LEU A 102 -6.69 1.79 3.89
C LEU A 102 -7.93 2.23 4.68
N GLN A 103 -9.01 1.45 4.66
CA GLN A 103 -10.18 1.71 5.49
C GLN A 103 -9.83 1.73 6.98
N ASN A 104 -9.10 0.73 7.46
CA ASN A 104 -8.74 0.65 8.86
C ASN A 104 -7.87 1.83 9.30
N GLN A 105 -6.86 2.17 8.50
CA GLN A 105 -5.99 3.32 8.82
C GLN A 105 -6.69 4.67 8.61
N ALA A 106 -7.63 4.78 7.68
CA ALA A 106 -8.45 5.98 7.53
C ALA A 106 -9.33 6.22 8.76
N MET A 107 -9.89 5.15 9.33
CA MET A 107 -10.69 5.24 10.56
C MET A 107 -9.86 5.57 11.80
N SER A 108 -8.60 5.11 11.86
CA SER A 108 -7.74 5.32 13.03
C SER A 108 -6.92 6.61 12.99
N ALA A 109 -6.48 7.04 11.81
CA ALA A 109 -5.56 8.17 11.65
C ALA A 109 -6.02 9.19 10.60
N GLY A 110 -7.18 8.99 9.97
CA GLY A 110 -7.71 9.90 8.94
C GLY A 110 -8.65 10.94 9.50
N ARG A 111 -8.93 11.96 8.70
CA ARG A 111 -9.95 12.96 8.99
C ARG A 111 -11.34 12.42 8.68
N PRO A 112 -12.36 12.78 9.44
CA PRO A 112 -13.74 12.41 9.13
C PRO A 112 -14.27 13.13 7.88
N ASP A 113 -13.75 14.34 7.59
CA ASP A 113 -14.17 15.20 6.50
C ASP A 113 -13.07 15.33 5.44
N THR A 114 -13.48 15.51 4.19
CA THR A 114 -12.56 15.85 3.11
C THR A 114 -12.49 17.37 2.90
N ARG A 115 -11.27 17.88 2.68
CA ARG A 115 -11.04 19.27 2.22
C ARG A 115 -10.83 19.33 0.71
N PHE A 116 -10.80 18.19 0.04
CA PHE A 116 -10.62 18.10 -1.39
C PHE A 116 -11.93 18.44 -2.10
N ILE A 117 -11.92 19.52 -2.86
CA ILE A 117 -13.08 20.09 -3.56
C ILE A 117 -13.07 19.82 -5.07
N ASP A 118 -11.96 19.28 -5.58
CA ASP A 118 -11.79 19.01 -6.99
C ASP A 118 -12.33 17.63 -7.37
N VAL A 119 -12.43 17.35 -8.67
CA VAL A 119 -12.87 16.04 -9.17
C VAL A 119 -11.77 15.03 -9.00
N LYS A 120 -12.10 13.85 -8.47
CA LYS A 120 -11.16 12.72 -8.37
C LYS A 120 -10.73 12.28 -9.77
N ARG A 121 -9.46 11.90 -9.92
CA ARG A 121 -8.94 11.37 -11.17
C ARG A 121 -9.64 10.06 -11.53
N VAL A 122 -9.93 9.91 -12.80
CA VAL A 122 -10.54 8.70 -13.36
C VAL A 122 -9.57 8.10 -14.37
N PHE A 123 -9.35 6.80 -14.27
CA PHE A 123 -8.56 6.03 -15.22
C PHE A 123 -9.41 4.95 -15.85
N THR A 124 -9.02 4.51 -17.04
CA THR A 124 -9.60 3.31 -17.64
C THR A 124 -9.33 2.11 -16.74
N LYS A 125 -10.38 1.37 -16.38
CA LYS A 125 -10.30 0.23 -15.47
C LYS A 125 -11.31 -0.87 -15.82
N PRO A 126 -10.99 -2.16 -15.57
CA PRO A 126 -9.68 -2.64 -15.11
C PRO A 126 -8.65 -2.68 -16.23
N LEU A 127 -7.37 -2.55 -15.88
CA LEU A 127 -6.27 -2.77 -16.80
C LEU A 127 -5.84 -4.24 -16.76
N PRO A 128 -5.94 -5.01 -17.85
CA PRO A 128 -5.48 -6.39 -17.86
C PRO A 128 -3.94 -6.43 -17.84
N VAL A 129 -3.37 -7.01 -16.81
CA VAL A 129 -1.93 -7.32 -16.72
C VAL A 129 -1.66 -8.68 -17.35
N SER A 130 -2.58 -9.63 -17.15
CA SER A 130 -2.65 -10.94 -17.81
C SER A 130 -4.11 -11.37 -17.85
N ALA A 131 -4.39 -12.55 -18.40
CA ALA A 131 -5.74 -13.17 -18.34
C ALA A 131 -6.24 -13.34 -16.90
N GLU A 132 -5.32 -13.54 -15.96
CA GLU A 132 -5.61 -13.86 -14.56
C GLU A 132 -5.48 -12.66 -13.61
N ILE A 133 -4.89 -11.55 -14.07
CA ILE A 133 -4.55 -10.42 -13.21
C ILE A 133 -5.07 -9.13 -13.81
N LEU A 134 -5.96 -8.49 -13.08
CA LEU A 134 -6.49 -7.17 -13.41
C LEU A 134 -5.98 -6.13 -12.41
N LEU A 135 -5.52 -5.01 -12.91
CA LEU A 135 -5.04 -3.89 -12.12
C LEU A 135 -6.05 -2.74 -12.17
N ASP A 136 -6.48 -2.30 -10.99
CA ASP A 136 -7.26 -1.07 -10.84
C ASP A 136 -6.33 0.08 -10.39
N ARG A 137 -6.03 0.99 -11.31
CA ARG A 137 -5.14 2.13 -11.07
C ARG A 137 -5.72 3.17 -10.14
N GLU A 138 -7.04 3.34 -10.14
CA GLU A 138 -7.70 4.31 -9.26
C GLU A 138 -7.61 3.90 -7.79
N ARG A 139 -7.70 2.60 -7.52
CA ARG A 139 -7.60 2.04 -6.17
C ARG A 139 -6.16 1.90 -5.70
N CYS A 140 -5.19 2.02 -6.60
CA CYS A 140 -3.77 1.87 -6.30
C CYS A 140 -3.24 3.06 -5.47
N VAL A 141 -2.63 2.79 -4.32
CA VAL A 141 -1.97 3.80 -3.47
C VAL A 141 -0.47 3.91 -3.74
N LEU A 142 0.03 3.36 -4.83
CA LEU A 142 1.43 3.40 -5.25
C LEU A 142 2.42 2.92 -4.17
N CYS A 143 2.04 1.89 -3.43
CA CYS A 143 2.88 1.36 -2.36
C CYS A 143 4.08 0.53 -2.85
N GLN A 144 4.16 0.22 -4.13
CA GLN A 144 5.25 -0.51 -4.78
C GLN A 144 5.53 -1.93 -4.22
N ARG A 145 4.61 -2.54 -3.50
CA ARG A 145 4.81 -3.91 -3.03
C ARG A 145 4.84 -4.91 -4.19
N CYS A 146 3.96 -4.75 -5.17
CA CYS A 146 3.87 -5.63 -6.33
C CYS A 146 5.13 -5.53 -7.22
N THR A 147 5.61 -4.33 -7.50
CA THR A 147 6.81 -4.11 -8.31
C THR A 147 8.05 -4.65 -7.64
N ARG A 148 8.21 -4.42 -6.34
CA ARG A 148 9.34 -4.97 -5.57
C ARG A 148 9.26 -6.48 -5.40
N PHE A 149 8.06 -7.04 -5.24
CA PHE A 149 7.90 -8.48 -5.20
C PHE A 149 8.32 -9.13 -6.53
N SER A 150 7.89 -8.57 -7.66
CA SER A 150 8.24 -9.11 -8.98
C SER A 150 9.74 -9.04 -9.26
N ASP A 151 10.40 -7.99 -8.80
CA ASP A 151 11.83 -7.77 -8.97
C ASP A 151 12.68 -8.52 -7.93
N GLU A 152 12.47 -8.25 -6.64
CA GLU A 152 13.34 -8.72 -5.54
C GLU A 152 13.14 -10.20 -5.20
N ILE A 153 11.90 -10.72 -5.31
CA ILE A 153 11.56 -12.09 -4.88
C ILE A 153 11.36 -13.01 -6.08
N ALA A 154 10.53 -12.60 -7.04
CA ALA A 154 10.23 -13.43 -8.20
C ALA A 154 11.36 -13.42 -9.24
N GLY A 155 12.21 -12.37 -9.24
CA GLY A 155 13.26 -12.19 -10.26
C GLY A 155 12.69 -11.95 -11.67
N ASP A 156 11.45 -11.47 -11.75
CA ASP A 156 10.69 -11.29 -12.96
C ASP A 156 9.90 -9.99 -12.88
N ALA A 157 10.54 -8.88 -13.25
CA ALA A 157 10.00 -7.52 -13.15
C ALA A 157 9.00 -7.21 -14.28
N PHE A 158 7.85 -7.88 -14.31
CA PHE A 158 6.82 -7.70 -15.34
C PHE A 158 5.99 -6.42 -15.19
N ILE A 159 6.02 -5.78 -14.02
CA ILE A 159 5.35 -4.51 -13.73
C ILE A 159 6.31 -3.52 -13.09
N ALA A 160 6.15 -2.26 -13.38
CA ALA A 160 7.01 -1.21 -12.85
C ALA A 160 6.24 0.10 -12.59
N LEU A 161 6.90 1.05 -11.96
CA LEU A 161 6.44 2.43 -11.90
C LEU A 161 6.66 3.10 -13.26
N GLN A 162 5.60 3.67 -13.78
CA GLN A 162 5.60 4.48 -14.99
C GLN A 162 5.32 5.92 -14.63
N GLU A 163 5.77 6.84 -15.44
CA GLU A 163 5.62 8.27 -15.27
C GLU A 163 6.18 8.80 -13.94
N ARG A 164 5.87 10.03 -13.61
CA ARG A 164 6.34 10.70 -12.38
C ARG A 164 5.37 11.76 -11.90
N GLY A 165 5.52 12.14 -10.64
CA GLY A 165 4.66 13.16 -10.02
C GLY A 165 3.20 12.74 -10.00
N ALA A 166 2.32 13.61 -10.45
CA ALA A 166 0.88 13.37 -10.44
C ALA A 166 0.45 12.26 -11.41
N GLU A 167 1.21 12.04 -12.48
CA GLU A 167 0.93 11.03 -13.51
C GLU A 167 1.50 9.64 -13.14
N GLN A 168 2.26 9.53 -12.06
CA GLN A 168 2.91 8.28 -11.67
C GLN A 168 1.88 7.16 -11.43
N GLN A 169 2.11 6.01 -12.05
CA GLN A 169 1.24 4.84 -11.99
C GLN A 169 2.05 3.54 -12.00
N ILE A 170 1.39 2.44 -11.61
CA ILE A 170 1.89 1.09 -11.86
C ILE A 170 1.40 0.64 -13.22
N GLY A 171 2.27 0.02 -14.00
CA GLY A 171 1.93 -0.49 -15.31
C GLY A 171 3.00 -1.41 -15.88
N ARG A 172 2.78 -1.88 -17.10
CA ARG A 172 3.75 -2.61 -17.92
C ARG A 172 4.38 -1.66 -18.93
N PHE A 173 5.54 -2.02 -19.42
CA PHE A 173 6.20 -1.29 -20.52
C PHE A 173 5.65 -1.67 -21.90
N ASP A 174 4.77 -2.66 -21.96
CA ASP A 174 4.16 -3.13 -23.17
C ASP A 174 3.05 -2.15 -23.59
N VAL A 175 3.34 -1.42 -24.68
CA VAL A 175 2.49 -0.35 -25.18
C VAL A 175 1.14 -0.89 -25.67
N ASP A 176 1.14 -2.11 -26.21
CA ASP A 176 -0.06 -2.73 -26.77
C ASP A 176 -1.13 -3.01 -25.71
N ILE A 177 -0.73 -3.25 -24.45
CA ILE A 177 -1.71 -3.42 -23.36
C ILE A 177 -2.39 -2.10 -22.98
N LEU A 178 -1.73 -0.96 -23.14
CA LEU A 178 -2.33 0.35 -22.92
C LEU A 178 -3.29 0.71 -24.05
N ASP A 179 -2.92 0.41 -25.29
CA ASP A 179 -3.77 0.59 -26.47
C ASP A 179 -4.98 -0.35 -26.46
N TYR A 180 -4.82 -1.54 -25.92
CA TYR A 180 -5.88 -2.54 -25.76
C TYR A 180 -7.03 -2.07 -24.87
N VAL A 181 -6.77 -1.22 -23.94
CA VAL A 181 -7.79 -0.68 -23.03
C VAL A 181 -8.54 0.50 -23.68
N ASP A 182 -7.89 1.25 -24.56
CA ASP A 182 -8.50 2.36 -25.28
C ASP A 182 -9.39 1.89 -26.43
N ASP A 183 -9.13 0.72 -27.01
CA ASP A 183 -9.89 0.17 -28.15
C ASP A 183 -11.20 -0.55 -27.74
N GLY A 184 -11.60 -0.46 -26.46
CA GLY A 184 -12.83 -1.09 -25.96
C GLY A 184 -12.79 -2.61 -26.03
N ALA A 185 -13.88 -3.29 -25.83
CA ALA A 185 -14.06 -4.72 -25.57
C ALA A 185 -13.17 -5.76 -26.33
N ARG A 186 -12.51 -5.41 -27.43
CA ARG A 186 -11.72 -6.37 -28.21
C ARG A 186 -10.50 -6.91 -27.45
N GLY A 187 -9.80 -6.04 -26.73
CA GLY A 187 -8.61 -6.44 -25.99
C GLY A 187 -8.94 -7.31 -24.78
N ALA A 188 -9.94 -6.91 -24.02
CA ALA A 188 -10.40 -7.68 -22.87
C ALA A 188 -10.95 -9.06 -23.27
N GLU A 189 -11.69 -9.15 -24.37
CA GLU A 189 -12.20 -10.43 -24.88
C GLU A 189 -11.08 -11.35 -25.38
N ALA A 190 -10.12 -10.83 -26.12
CA ALA A 190 -9.01 -11.64 -26.63
C ALA A 190 -8.13 -12.16 -25.48
N THR A 191 -7.88 -11.34 -24.45
CA THR A 191 -7.11 -11.72 -23.28
C THR A 191 -7.84 -12.71 -22.40
N LEU A 192 -9.15 -12.55 -22.22
CA LEU A 192 -9.98 -13.45 -21.40
C LEU A 192 -10.30 -14.78 -22.11
N ALA A 193 -10.40 -14.79 -23.43
CA ALA A 193 -10.73 -15.99 -24.20
C ALA A 193 -9.52 -16.88 -24.52
N GLY A 194 -8.32 -16.32 -24.57
CA GLY A 194 -7.11 -17.00 -25.06
C GLY A 194 -6.15 -17.53 -24.01
N GLY A 195 -6.44 -17.35 -22.72
CA GLY A 195 -5.44 -17.59 -21.68
C GLY A 195 -4.45 -16.43 -21.56
N ALA A 196 -3.42 -16.58 -20.72
CA ALA A 196 -2.42 -15.53 -20.47
C ALA A 196 -1.50 -15.32 -21.69
N LEU A 197 -2.02 -14.69 -22.72
CA LEU A 197 -1.24 -14.31 -23.89
C LEU A 197 -0.82 -12.84 -23.80
N THR A 198 0.37 -12.55 -24.28
CA THR A 198 0.80 -11.19 -24.62
C THR A 198 0.13 -10.77 -25.96
N PRO A 199 0.10 -9.49 -26.33
CA PRO A 199 -0.51 -9.03 -27.57
C PRO A 199 0.03 -9.68 -28.84
N ASP A 200 1.30 -10.09 -28.84
CA ASP A 200 1.95 -10.85 -29.91
C ASP A 200 1.59 -12.34 -29.92
N GLY A 201 0.70 -12.79 -29.03
CA GLY A 201 0.26 -14.17 -28.94
C GLY A 201 1.20 -15.09 -28.15
N THR A 202 2.26 -14.55 -27.54
CA THR A 202 3.14 -15.34 -26.67
C THR A 202 2.54 -15.58 -25.31
N PRO A 203 2.79 -16.71 -24.64
CA PRO A 203 2.34 -16.94 -23.28
C PRO A 203 2.90 -15.89 -22.31
N PHE A 204 2.07 -15.42 -21.38
CA PHE A 204 2.53 -14.56 -20.29
C PHE A 204 3.44 -15.34 -19.35
N ALA A 205 4.74 -15.06 -19.39
CA ALA A 205 5.78 -15.91 -18.85
C ALA A 205 6.07 -15.72 -17.34
N SER A 206 5.30 -14.92 -16.62
CA SER A 206 5.55 -14.69 -15.19
C SER A 206 4.92 -15.78 -14.32
N TYR A 207 5.73 -16.73 -13.87
CA TYR A 207 5.28 -17.88 -13.08
C TYR A 207 4.68 -17.49 -11.72
N TYR A 208 5.25 -16.49 -11.05
CA TYR A 208 4.83 -16.06 -9.72
C TYR A 208 3.88 -14.84 -9.72
N SER A 209 3.41 -14.41 -10.87
CA SER A 209 2.59 -13.21 -11.01
C SER A 209 1.31 -13.23 -10.15
N GLY A 210 0.71 -14.40 -9.93
CA GLY A 210 -0.44 -14.57 -9.05
C GLY A 210 -0.18 -14.15 -7.61
N ASN A 211 1.05 -14.23 -7.13
CA ASN A 211 1.40 -13.79 -5.77
C ASN A 211 1.37 -12.27 -5.63
N THR A 212 1.39 -11.52 -6.72
CA THR A 212 1.18 -10.07 -6.68
C THR A 212 -0.20 -9.70 -6.17
N ILE A 213 -1.20 -10.56 -6.38
CA ILE A 213 -2.57 -10.38 -5.84
C ILE A 213 -2.54 -10.47 -4.31
N GLN A 214 -1.76 -11.39 -3.76
CA GLN A 214 -1.64 -11.59 -2.32
C GLN A 214 -0.90 -10.44 -1.62
N ILE A 215 0.19 -9.98 -2.22
CA ILE A 215 1.01 -8.90 -1.66
C ILE A 215 0.43 -7.52 -1.96
N CYS A 216 -0.26 -7.39 -3.08
CA CYS A 216 -0.98 -6.18 -3.47
C CYS A 216 -2.31 -6.11 -2.71
N ARG A 217 -2.65 -4.93 -2.27
CA ARG A 217 -3.88 -4.70 -1.52
C ARG A 217 -5.08 -4.39 -2.43
N TRP A 218 -4.89 -4.28 -3.77
CA TRP A 218 -5.89 -3.76 -4.73
C TRP A 218 -5.89 -4.44 -6.11
N VAL A 219 -5.23 -5.58 -6.27
CA VAL A 219 -5.30 -6.38 -7.51
C VAL A 219 -6.38 -7.44 -7.37
N ARG A 220 -7.14 -7.66 -8.42
CA ARG A 220 -8.22 -8.64 -8.50
C ARG A 220 -7.85 -9.80 -9.41
N SER A 221 -8.28 -11.01 -9.07
CA SER A 221 -8.39 -12.13 -10.02
C SER A 221 -9.73 -12.02 -10.77
N PRO A 222 -9.78 -12.15 -12.10
CA PRO A 222 -11.04 -12.15 -12.87
C PRO A 222 -11.87 -13.41 -12.68
N THR A 223 -11.29 -14.49 -12.16
CA THR A 223 -12.03 -15.71 -11.90
C THR A 223 -12.93 -15.56 -10.68
N PRO A 224 -14.26 -15.64 -10.81
CA PRO A 224 -15.10 -15.77 -9.64
C PRO A 224 -14.69 -17.05 -8.88
N PRO A 225 -14.72 -17.04 -7.55
CA PRO A 225 -14.42 -18.24 -6.78
C PRO A 225 -15.37 -19.35 -7.24
N THR A 226 -14.81 -20.40 -7.86
CA THR A 226 -15.57 -21.57 -8.23
C THR A 226 -16.15 -22.18 -6.95
N GLY A 227 -17.41 -21.85 -6.69
CA GLY A 227 -18.33 -22.69 -5.91
C GLY A 227 -18.06 -22.96 -4.43
N SER A 228 -17.16 -22.25 -3.75
CA SER A 228 -17.12 -22.29 -2.30
C SER A 228 -17.45 -20.88 -1.77
N ALA A 229 -18.63 -20.75 -1.18
CA ALA A 229 -18.92 -19.62 -0.32
C ALA A 229 -17.74 -19.45 0.65
N PRO A 230 -17.24 -18.23 0.89
CA PRO A 230 -16.20 -18.04 1.88
C PRO A 230 -16.75 -18.60 3.19
N ALA A 231 -16.05 -19.59 3.75
CA ALA A 231 -16.33 -20.02 5.09
C ALA A 231 -16.26 -18.73 5.93
N ARG A 232 -17.40 -18.33 6.47
CA ARG A 232 -17.43 -17.27 7.47
C ARG A 232 -16.49 -17.73 8.58
N SER A 233 -15.26 -17.24 8.55
CA SER A 233 -14.42 -17.36 9.72
C SER A 233 -15.15 -16.59 10.80
N THR A 234 -15.80 -17.29 11.68
CA THR A 234 -16.19 -16.80 12.98
C THR A 234 -14.91 -16.59 13.77
N SER A 235 -14.10 -15.60 13.34
CA SER A 235 -13.09 -15.04 14.21
C SER A 235 -13.88 -14.32 15.29
N SER A 236 -13.95 -14.97 16.44
CA SER A 236 -14.42 -14.40 17.69
C SER A 236 -13.87 -12.99 17.79
N ARG A 237 -14.79 -12.02 17.80
CA ARG A 237 -14.52 -10.64 18.19
C ARG A 237 -13.88 -10.68 19.58
N ARG A 238 -12.56 -10.71 19.65
CA ARG A 238 -11.88 -10.18 20.82
C ARG A 238 -12.08 -8.67 20.73
N ARG A 239 -13.05 -8.18 21.46
CA ARG A 239 -13.11 -6.80 21.85
C ARG A 239 -11.80 -6.49 22.55
N ALA A 240 -10.90 -5.79 21.90
CA ALA A 240 -9.88 -5.06 22.59
C ALA A 240 -10.61 -3.98 23.37
N SER A 241 -10.70 -4.13 24.66
CA SER A 241 -11.09 -3.06 25.57
C SER A 241 -10.07 -1.94 25.39
N PRO A 242 -10.50 -0.67 25.25
CA PRO A 242 -9.58 0.44 25.34
C PRO A 242 -9.27 0.65 26.83
N GLU A 243 -8.35 -0.10 27.36
CA GLU A 243 -7.69 0.35 28.58
C GLU A 243 -6.59 1.30 28.17
N HIS A 244 -6.88 2.56 28.38
CA HIS A 244 -5.93 3.65 28.34
C HIS A 244 -4.84 3.40 29.39
N ASP A 245 -3.75 2.81 28.97
CA ASP A 245 -2.52 2.91 29.72
C ASP A 245 -1.65 3.99 29.08
N SER A 246 -1.65 5.14 29.74
CA SER A 246 -0.96 6.36 29.33
C SER A 246 0.55 6.37 29.58
N SER A 247 1.17 5.18 29.69
CA SER A 247 2.54 5.04 30.19
C SER A 247 3.60 4.57 29.20
N CYS A 248 3.44 4.73 27.89
CA CYS A 248 4.54 4.43 26.96
C CYS A 248 4.78 5.56 25.97
N ALA A 249 5.47 6.55 26.45
CA ALA A 249 5.62 7.80 25.73
C ALA A 249 6.75 7.83 24.71
N ALA A 250 7.87 7.14 24.87
CA ALA A 250 9.01 7.21 23.98
C ALA A 250 9.80 5.91 23.95
N ILE A 251 10.23 5.50 22.77
CA ILE A 251 11.20 4.42 22.58
C ILE A 251 12.60 5.03 22.69
N ARG A 252 13.39 4.56 23.65
CA ARG A 252 14.84 4.77 23.68
C ARG A 252 15.52 3.47 23.26
N VAL A 253 16.39 3.53 22.28
CA VAL A 253 17.17 2.38 21.77
C VAL A 253 18.60 2.49 22.26
#